data_9e9dbd2d8486ac2009351c206691e471
#
_entry.id   9e9dbd2d8486ac2009351c206691e471
#
_cell.length_a   1.000
_cell.length_b   1.000
_cell.length_c   1.000
_cell.angle_alpha   90.00
_cell.angle_beta   90.00
_cell.angle_gamma   90.00
#
_symmetry.space_group_name_H-M   'P 1'
#
loop_
_entity.id
_entity.type
_entity.pdbx_description
1 polymer ?
#
loop_
_entity_poly.entity_id
_entity_poly.type
_entity_poly.pdbx_seq_one_letter_code
_entity_poly.pdbx_strand_id
1 'polypeptide(L)'
;MGLKKFLEDIEHHFEPGGKHEKWFALYEAAATLFYTPGLVTKRSSHVRDSVDLKRIMIMVWLAVFPAMFWGMYNAGGQAIAALNHLYSGDQLAAIVAGNWHYWLTEMLGGTMSSDAGWGSKMLLGATYFLPIYATVFIVGGFWEVLFCMVRKHEVNEGFFVTSILFALIVPPTLPLWQAALGITFGVVVAKEVFGGTGRNFLNPALAGRAFLFFAYPAQISGDLVWTAADGYSGATALSQWAQGGAGALINNATGQTITWMDAFIGNIPGSIGEVSTLALMIGAAFIVYMGIASWRIIGGVMIGMILLATLFNVIGSDTNAMFNMPWHWHLVLGGFAFGMFFMATDPVSASFTNSGKWAYGILIGVMCVLIRVVNPAYPEGMMLAILFANLFAPLFDHVVVERNIKRRLARYGKQ
;
A
#
# COMPACT_ATOMS: atom_id res chain seq x y z
N MET A 1 0.19 30.07 25.62
CA MET A 1 1.44 29.88 24.83
C MET A 1 1.07 29.14 23.53
N GLY A 2 1.49 29.63 22.37
CA GLY A 2 1.26 28.88 21.13
C GLY A 2 2.19 27.68 21.07
N LEU A 3 1.76 26.58 20.41
CA LEU A 3 2.54 25.33 20.27
C LEU A 3 3.96 25.59 19.73
N LYS A 4 4.12 26.55 18.82
CA LYS A 4 5.43 26.95 18.27
C LYS A 4 6.38 27.42 19.36
N LYS A 5 5.92 28.34 20.22
CA LYS A 5 6.75 28.89 21.32
C LYS A 5 7.13 27.80 22.31
N PHE A 6 6.21 26.88 22.62
CA PHE A 6 6.51 25.74 23.49
C PHE A 6 7.61 24.84 22.90
N LEU A 7 7.56 24.54 21.60
CA LEU A 7 8.59 23.74 20.91
C LEU A 7 9.94 24.47 20.92
N GLU A 8 9.97 25.76 20.62
CA GLU A 8 11.19 26.59 20.67
C GLU A 8 11.78 26.66 22.11
N ASP A 9 10.94 26.78 23.14
CA ASP A 9 11.37 26.84 24.54
C ASP A 9 12.03 25.54 25.04
N ILE A 10 11.64 24.36 24.48
CA ILE A 10 12.22 23.06 24.88
C ILE A 10 13.40 22.64 23.99
N GLU A 11 13.63 23.27 22.84
CA GLU A 11 14.65 22.91 21.84
C GLU A 11 16.04 22.77 22.45
N HIS A 12 16.45 23.71 23.31
CA HIS A 12 17.76 23.74 23.96
C HIS A 12 18.06 22.50 24.84
N HIS A 13 17.02 21.76 25.26
CA HIS A 13 17.21 20.53 26.03
C HIS A 13 17.63 19.34 25.15
N PHE A 14 17.33 19.41 23.87
CA PHE A 14 17.58 18.36 22.88
C PHE A 14 18.79 18.66 21.99
N GLU A 15 19.27 19.91 21.93
CA GLU A 15 20.48 20.28 21.20
C GLU A 15 21.75 19.57 21.71
N PRO A 16 22.82 19.53 20.92
CA PRO A 16 24.11 18.98 21.35
C PRO A 16 24.60 19.61 22.66
N GLY A 17 24.83 18.76 23.67
CA GLY A 17 25.16 19.19 25.05
C GLY A 17 23.95 19.33 25.97
N GLY A 18 22.73 19.23 25.52
CA GLY A 18 21.51 19.21 26.31
C GLY A 18 21.27 17.92 27.07
N LYS A 19 20.42 17.96 28.12
CA LYS A 19 20.09 16.77 28.94
C LYS A 19 19.50 15.60 28.12
N HIS A 20 18.85 15.89 27.01
CA HIS A 20 18.10 14.95 26.19
C HIS A 20 18.62 14.86 24.74
N GLU A 21 19.90 15.15 24.52
CA GLU A 21 20.56 15.09 23.19
C GLU A 21 20.26 13.79 22.44
N LYS A 22 20.19 12.65 23.13
CA LYS A 22 19.89 11.35 22.54
C LYS A 22 18.50 11.27 21.87
N TRP A 23 17.58 12.11 22.31
CA TRP A 23 16.20 12.17 21.81
C TRP A 23 15.99 13.30 20.81
N PHE A 24 17.06 13.94 20.33
CA PHE A 24 16.98 15.02 19.34
C PHE A 24 16.19 14.60 18.11
N ALA A 25 16.43 13.39 17.57
CA ALA A 25 15.73 12.88 16.41
C ALA A 25 14.19 12.80 16.59
N LEU A 26 13.73 12.44 17.80
CA LEU A 26 12.29 12.41 18.11
C LEU A 26 11.71 13.81 18.29
N TYR A 27 12.46 14.71 18.96
CA TYR A 27 12.06 16.11 19.09
C TYR A 27 11.95 16.78 17.71
N GLU A 28 12.97 16.63 16.86
CA GLU A 28 13.00 17.19 15.51
C GLU A 28 11.84 16.66 14.65
N ALA A 29 11.55 15.36 14.68
CA ALA A 29 10.42 14.78 13.97
C ALA A 29 9.08 15.37 14.44
N ALA A 30 8.87 15.57 15.74
CA ALA A 30 7.66 16.17 16.29
C ALA A 30 7.55 17.67 15.96
N ALA A 31 8.65 18.43 16.05
CA ALA A 31 8.69 19.86 15.75
C ALA A 31 8.44 20.11 14.25
N THR A 32 9.07 19.34 13.37
CA THR A 32 8.97 19.51 11.92
C THR A 32 7.68 18.96 11.31
N LEU A 33 6.93 18.14 12.04
CA LEU A 33 5.58 17.75 11.64
C LEU A 33 4.64 18.96 11.56
N PHE A 34 4.80 19.92 12.48
CA PHE A 34 3.95 21.10 12.56
C PHE A 34 4.58 22.35 11.95
N TYR A 35 5.90 22.45 11.90
CA TYR A 35 6.62 23.66 11.47
C TYR A 35 7.80 23.30 10.57
N THR A 36 7.92 24.02 9.46
CA THR A 36 9.09 23.90 8.58
C THR A 36 10.30 24.56 9.27
N PRO A 37 11.45 23.88 9.41
CA PRO A 37 12.65 24.47 9.98
C PRO A 37 13.10 25.72 9.19
N GLY A 38 13.46 26.78 9.88
CA GLY A 38 13.99 28.02 9.30
C GLY A 38 15.45 27.92 8.82
N LEU A 39 15.98 26.71 8.62
CA LEU A 39 17.35 26.47 8.21
C LEU A 39 17.62 27.06 6.83
N VAL A 40 18.60 27.96 6.76
CA VAL A 40 19.08 28.56 5.49
C VAL A 40 20.54 28.20 5.27
N THR A 41 20.94 28.00 4.02
CA THR A 41 22.35 27.80 3.69
C THR A 41 23.15 29.07 3.96
N LYS A 42 24.26 28.95 4.70
CA LYS A 42 25.14 30.06 5.08
C LYS A 42 26.29 30.32 4.08
N ARG A 43 26.37 29.53 2.99
CA ARG A 43 27.42 29.61 1.96
C ARG A 43 26.87 30.10 0.64
N SER A 44 27.77 30.47 -0.30
CA SER A 44 27.50 31.23 -1.53
C SER A 44 26.64 30.52 -2.59
N SER A 45 26.42 29.20 -2.50
CA SER A 45 25.59 28.46 -3.45
C SER A 45 24.27 28.05 -2.83
N HIS A 46 23.17 28.68 -3.28
CA HIS A 46 21.82 28.40 -2.81
C HIS A 46 21.03 27.71 -3.93
N VAL A 47 21.09 26.38 -3.96
CA VAL A 47 20.14 25.58 -4.75
C VAL A 47 19.22 24.90 -3.75
N ARG A 48 17.95 25.30 -3.73
CA ARG A 48 16.92 24.66 -2.90
C ARG A 48 15.86 24.10 -3.80
N ASP A 49 15.47 22.85 -3.56
CA ASP A 49 14.34 22.25 -4.25
C ASP A 49 13.04 22.98 -3.83
N SER A 50 12.10 23.11 -4.75
CA SER A 50 10.82 23.76 -4.49
C SER A 50 9.91 22.91 -3.59
N VAL A 51 10.17 21.60 -3.50
CA VAL A 51 9.37 20.65 -2.71
C VAL A 51 10.29 19.82 -1.83
N ASP A 52 10.15 19.98 -0.52
CA ASP A 52 10.88 19.19 0.47
C ASP A 52 10.39 17.74 0.47
N LEU A 53 11.29 16.77 0.79
CA LEU A 53 10.95 15.36 0.88
C LEU A 53 9.80 15.11 1.88
N LYS A 54 9.75 15.84 2.98
CA LYS A 54 8.66 15.81 3.98
C LYS A 54 7.30 16.10 3.35
N ARG A 55 7.20 17.12 2.50
CA ARG A 55 5.97 17.47 1.78
C ARG A 55 5.56 16.40 0.76
N ILE A 56 6.54 15.84 0.05
CA ILE A 56 6.29 14.74 -0.89
C ILE A 56 5.63 13.57 -0.16
N MET A 57 6.20 13.15 0.97
CA MET A 57 5.70 12.02 1.75
C MET A 57 4.30 12.27 2.33
N ILE A 58 4.04 13.47 2.87
CA ILE A 58 2.71 13.84 3.36
C ILE A 58 1.68 13.86 2.23
N MET A 59 2.03 14.35 1.04
CA MET A 59 1.12 14.35 -0.11
C MET A 59 0.76 12.93 -0.55
N VAL A 60 1.71 11.99 -0.57
CA VAL A 60 1.42 10.58 -0.85
C VAL A 60 0.53 9.98 0.24
N TRP A 61 0.80 10.28 1.51
CA TRP A 61 -0.02 9.83 2.64
C TRP A 61 -1.46 10.34 2.55
N LEU A 62 -1.68 11.61 2.18
CA LEU A 62 -3.02 12.17 1.95
C LEU A 62 -3.71 11.58 0.72
N ALA A 63 -2.94 11.27 -0.33
CA ALA A 63 -3.47 10.74 -1.58
C ALA A 63 -4.14 9.36 -1.43
N VAL A 64 -3.78 8.57 -0.41
CA VAL A 64 -4.41 7.27 -0.15
C VAL A 64 -5.69 7.37 0.67
N PHE A 65 -6.04 8.54 1.23
CA PHE A 65 -7.23 8.71 2.08
C PHE A 65 -8.55 8.35 1.41
N PRO A 66 -8.81 8.74 0.13
CA PRO A 66 -10.04 8.32 -0.53
C PRO A 66 -10.21 6.79 -0.54
N ALA A 67 -9.13 6.05 -0.83
CA ALA A 67 -9.13 4.59 -0.82
C ALA A 67 -9.27 4.03 0.60
N MET A 68 -8.61 4.62 1.58
CA MET A 68 -8.70 4.25 2.99
C MET A 68 -10.14 4.40 3.52
N PHE A 69 -10.78 5.55 3.31
CA PHE A 69 -12.14 5.79 3.79
C PHE A 69 -13.15 4.88 3.08
N TRP A 70 -13.05 4.75 1.76
CA TRP A 70 -13.92 3.81 1.04
C TRP A 70 -13.71 2.38 1.48
N GLY A 71 -12.46 1.98 1.69
CA GLY A 71 -12.12 0.63 2.15
C GLY A 71 -12.64 0.31 3.55
N MET A 72 -12.57 1.26 4.49
CA MET A 72 -13.19 1.07 5.82
C MET A 72 -14.71 0.90 5.70
N TYR A 73 -15.37 1.75 4.91
CA TYR A 73 -16.81 1.62 4.64
C TYR A 73 -17.16 0.26 4.03
N ASN A 74 -16.41 -0.17 3.02
CA ASN A 74 -16.63 -1.46 2.35
C ASN A 74 -16.37 -2.64 3.29
N ALA A 75 -15.25 -2.64 4.03
CA ALA A 75 -14.91 -3.73 4.96
C ALA A 75 -16.00 -3.93 6.03
N GLY A 76 -16.49 -2.84 6.62
CA GLY A 76 -17.61 -2.92 7.57
C GLY A 76 -18.92 -3.34 6.91
N GLY A 77 -19.20 -2.87 5.68
CA GLY A 77 -20.37 -3.26 4.92
C GLY A 77 -20.40 -4.76 4.57
N GLN A 78 -19.27 -5.29 4.11
CA GLN A 78 -19.10 -6.72 3.81
C GLN A 78 -19.24 -7.58 5.08
N ALA A 79 -18.65 -7.14 6.20
CA ALA A 79 -18.74 -7.83 7.48
C ALA A 79 -20.19 -7.89 7.99
N ILE A 80 -20.90 -6.76 7.99
CA ILE A 80 -22.32 -6.72 8.41
C ILE A 80 -23.20 -7.58 7.49
N ALA A 81 -22.99 -7.52 6.18
CA ALA A 81 -23.74 -8.34 5.24
C ALA A 81 -23.50 -9.84 5.48
N ALA A 82 -22.24 -10.25 5.67
CA ALA A 82 -21.87 -11.62 5.96
C ALA A 82 -22.47 -12.13 7.27
N LEU A 83 -22.43 -11.32 8.34
CA LEU A 83 -23.02 -11.66 9.63
C LEU A 83 -24.54 -11.89 9.53
N ASN A 84 -25.26 -10.98 8.86
CA ASN A 84 -26.71 -11.08 8.69
C ASN A 84 -27.12 -12.19 7.69
N HIS A 85 -26.19 -12.63 6.82
CA HIS A 85 -26.40 -13.79 5.96
C HIS A 85 -26.26 -15.11 6.72
N LEU A 86 -25.31 -15.18 7.68
CA LEU A 86 -25.03 -16.39 8.46
C LEU A 86 -25.92 -16.55 9.68
N TYR A 87 -26.26 -15.45 10.35
CA TYR A 87 -26.87 -15.47 11.68
C TYR A 87 -28.11 -14.57 11.74
N SER A 88 -29.07 -14.96 12.60
CA SER A 88 -30.28 -14.18 12.85
C SER A 88 -30.68 -14.22 14.32
N GLY A 89 -31.43 -13.22 14.77
CA GLY A 89 -32.00 -13.17 16.13
C GLY A 89 -30.95 -13.32 17.24
N ASP A 90 -31.19 -14.20 18.18
CA ASP A 90 -30.35 -14.40 19.37
C ASP A 90 -28.92 -14.86 19.04
N GLN A 91 -28.75 -15.59 17.95
CA GLN A 91 -27.40 -16.02 17.51
C GLN A 91 -26.55 -14.82 17.08
N LEU A 92 -27.13 -13.91 16.31
CA LEU A 92 -26.43 -12.67 15.90
C LEU A 92 -26.06 -11.83 17.13
N ALA A 93 -27.01 -11.68 18.07
CA ALA A 93 -26.77 -10.94 19.31
C ALA A 93 -25.64 -11.55 20.16
N ALA A 94 -25.59 -12.88 20.25
CA ALA A 94 -24.52 -13.57 20.98
C ALA A 94 -23.13 -13.37 20.35
N ILE A 95 -23.03 -13.41 19.01
CA ILE A 95 -21.78 -13.17 18.29
C ILE A 95 -21.35 -11.73 18.42
N VAL A 96 -22.26 -10.78 18.28
CA VAL A 96 -22.00 -9.35 18.46
C VAL A 96 -21.44 -9.06 19.86
N ALA A 97 -22.03 -9.65 20.89
CA ALA A 97 -21.56 -9.51 22.27
C ALA A 97 -20.19 -10.19 22.53
N GLY A 98 -19.86 -11.25 21.77
CA GLY A 98 -18.62 -12.02 21.92
C GLY A 98 -17.40 -11.41 21.22
N ASN A 99 -17.59 -10.51 20.27
CA ASN A 99 -16.48 -9.90 19.51
C ASN A 99 -16.34 -8.41 19.85
N TRP A 100 -15.17 -8.01 20.31
CA TRP A 100 -14.90 -6.64 20.76
C TRP A 100 -15.04 -5.57 19.64
N HIS A 101 -14.84 -5.90 18.38
CA HIS A 101 -15.04 -4.99 17.25
C HIS A 101 -16.51 -4.61 17.10
N TYR A 102 -17.38 -5.61 17.18
CA TYR A 102 -18.83 -5.42 17.06
C TYR A 102 -19.39 -4.71 18.30
N TRP A 103 -18.98 -5.17 19.48
CA TRP A 103 -19.34 -4.52 20.75
C TRP A 103 -18.93 -3.04 20.80
N LEU A 104 -17.69 -2.73 20.38
CA LEU A 104 -17.21 -1.35 20.34
C LEU A 104 -18.02 -0.52 19.33
N THR A 105 -18.36 -1.09 18.18
CA THR A 105 -19.19 -0.42 17.17
C THR A 105 -20.56 -0.07 17.73
N GLU A 106 -21.23 -0.99 18.43
CA GLU A 106 -22.54 -0.73 19.07
C GLU A 106 -22.43 0.28 20.21
N MET A 107 -21.40 0.20 21.04
CA MET A 107 -21.13 1.15 22.11
C MET A 107 -20.96 2.60 21.58
N LEU A 108 -20.41 2.75 20.38
CA LEU A 108 -20.25 4.05 19.72
C LEU A 108 -21.49 4.48 18.91
N GLY A 109 -22.61 3.76 19.03
CA GLY A 109 -23.88 4.10 18.40
C GLY A 109 -24.09 3.50 17.01
N GLY A 110 -23.24 2.57 16.58
CA GLY A 110 -23.44 1.80 15.35
C GLY A 110 -24.46 0.67 15.54
N THR A 111 -24.95 0.11 14.44
CA THR A 111 -25.87 -1.04 14.41
C THR A 111 -25.29 -2.16 13.56
N MET A 112 -25.54 -3.41 13.95
CA MET A 112 -25.10 -4.62 13.22
C MET A 112 -26.23 -5.26 12.39
N SER A 113 -27.39 -4.59 12.27
CA SER A 113 -28.53 -5.06 11.50
C SER A 113 -28.30 -4.91 9.99
N SER A 114 -29.11 -5.62 9.20
CA SER A 114 -29.12 -5.51 7.72
C SER A 114 -29.35 -4.08 7.22
N ASP A 115 -30.07 -3.26 8.00
CA ASP A 115 -30.40 -1.86 7.70
C ASP A 115 -29.33 -0.87 8.20
N ALA A 116 -28.16 -1.37 8.58
CA ALA A 116 -27.05 -0.54 9.07
C ALA A 116 -26.70 0.60 8.09
N GLY A 117 -26.73 1.81 8.61
CA GLY A 117 -26.42 3.01 7.83
C GLY A 117 -24.92 3.14 7.49
N TRP A 118 -24.60 4.15 6.68
CA TRP A 118 -23.21 4.44 6.28
C TRP A 118 -22.27 4.58 7.47
N GLY A 119 -22.70 5.27 8.53
CA GLY A 119 -21.91 5.49 9.74
C GLY A 119 -21.53 4.19 10.46
N SER A 120 -22.46 3.24 10.60
CA SER A 120 -22.20 1.94 11.22
C SER A 120 -21.17 1.10 10.45
N LYS A 121 -21.30 1.09 9.11
CA LYS A 121 -20.36 0.41 8.21
C LYS A 121 -18.96 1.01 8.31
N MET A 122 -18.86 2.34 8.26
CA MET A 122 -17.58 3.04 8.41
C MET A 122 -16.95 2.79 9.79
N LEU A 123 -17.76 2.84 10.85
CA LEU A 123 -17.29 2.64 12.21
C LEU A 123 -16.74 1.23 12.42
N LEU A 124 -17.46 0.21 11.95
CA LEU A 124 -17.00 -1.18 12.03
C LEU A 124 -15.68 -1.37 11.24
N GLY A 125 -15.59 -0.88 10.02
CA GLY A 125 -14.34 -0.95 9.26
C GLY A 125 -13.17 -0.22 9.94
N ALA A 126 -13.45 0.90 10.61
CA ALA A 126 -12.45 1.62 11.39
C ALA A 126 -11.96 0.81 12.61
N THR A 127 -12.82 0.03 13.29
CA THR A 127 -12.40 -0.82 14.40
C THR A 127 -11.42 -1.92 13.98
N TYR A 128 -11.46 -2.36 12.73
CA TYR A 128 -10.47 -3.29 12.17
C TYR A 128 -9.19 -2.58 11.69
N PHE A 129 -9.34 -1.46 10.97
CA PHE A 129 -8.19 -0.78 10.37
C PHE A 129 -7.32 -0.04 11.38
N LEU A 130 -7.93 0.74 12.29
CA LEU A 130 -7.17 1.61 13.18
C LEU A 130 -6.23 0.87 14.13
N PRO A 131 -6.57 -0.29 14.74
CA PRO A 131 -5.63 -1.05 15.55
C PRO A 131 -4.45 -1.60 14.76
N ILE A 132 -4.67 -2.08 13.52
CA ILE A 132 -3.60 -2.53 12.63
C ILE A 132 -2.68 -1.34 12.32
N TYR A 133 -3.24 -0.21 11.88
CA TYR A 133 -2.46 0.99 11.55
C TYR A 133 -1.69 1.52 12.76
N ALA A 134 -2.31 1.59 13.94
CA ALA A 134 -1.66 2.01 15.19
C ALA A 134 -0.50 1.08 15.55
N THR A 135 -0.69 -0.23 15.45
CA THR A 135 0.37 -1.22 15.73
C THR A 135 1.55 -1.05 14.75
N VAL A 136 1.24 -0.94 13.47
CA VAL A 136 2.25 -0.74 12.41
C VAL A 136 3.01 0.58 12.64
N PHE A 137 2.30 1.64 12.98
CA PHE A 137 2.88 2.96 13.22
C PHE A 137 3.76 2.99 14.46
N ILE A 138 3.32 2.40 15.57
CA ILE A 138 4.07 2.37 16.84
C ILE A 138 5.31 1.48 16.70
N VAL A 139 5.15 0.26 16.20
CA VAL A 139 6.26 -0.70 16.12
C VAL A 139 7.28 -0.27 15.05
N GLY A 140 6.82 0.11 13.87
CA GLY A 140 7.72 0.58 12.81
C GLY A 140 8.39 1.91 13.19
N GLY A 141 7.65 2.84 13.79
CA GLY A 141 8.20 4.10 14.33
C GLY A 141 9.24 3.89 15.40
N PHE A 142 9.04 2.91 16.28
CA PHE A 142 10.06 2.52 17.26
C PHE A 142 11.37 2.13 16.58
N TRP A 143 11.33 1.29 15.54
CA TRP A 143 12.53 0.90 14.79
C TRP A 143 13.18 2.09 14.08
N GLU A 144 12.39 2.96 13.42
CA GLU A 144 12.90 4.18 12.78
C GLU A 144 13.67 5.05 13.77
N VAL A 145 13.05 5.37 14.90
CA VAL A 145 13.67 6.21 15.95
C VAL A 145 14.93 5.54 16.49
N LEU A 146 14.89 4.24 16.77
CA LEU A 146 16.04 3.48 17.27
C LEU A 146 17.24 3.57 16.31
N PHE A 147 17.04 3.33 15.02
CA PHE A 147 18.11 3.41 14.03
C PHE A 147 18.59 4.85 13.81
N CYS A 148 17.70 5.85 13.84
CA CYS A 148 18.07 7.27 13.79
C CYS A 148 18.96 7.67 14.97
N MET A 149 18.63 7.24 16.19
CA MET A 149 19.43 7.50 17.39
C MET A 149 20.82 6.84 17.30
N VAL A 150 20.90 5.58 16.86
CA VAL A 150 22.17 4.84 16.74
C VAL A 150 23.07 5.44 15.65
N ARG A 151 22.48 5.85 14.51
CA ARG A 151 23.23 6.40 13.37
C ARG A 151 23.40 7.92 13.42
N LYS A 152 22.77 8.61 14.37
CA LYS A 152 22.82 10.06 14.56
C LYS A 152 22.35 10.84 13.32
N HIS A 153 21.22 10.47 12.76
CA HIS A 153 20.56 11.20 11.69
C HIS A 153 19.10 11.51 12.04
N GLU A 154 18.49 12.44 11.34
CA GLU A 154 17.09 12.83 11.51
C GLU A 154 16.14 11.71 11.11
N VAL A 155 14.94 11.69 11.72
CA VAL A 155 13.87 10.75 11.33
C VAL A 155 13.33 11.15 9.97
N ASN A 156 13.23 10.19 9.06
CA ASN A 156 12.72 10.43 7.72
C ASN A 156 11.22 10.12 7.64
N GLU A 157 10.43 11.08 7.15
CA GLU A 157 8.99 10.97 7.01
C GLU A 157 8.53 9.90 5.99
N GLY A 158 9.43 9.30 5.26
CA GLY A 158 9.15 8.13 4.41
C GLY A 158 8.47 6.99 5.15
N PHE A 159 8.67 6.90 6.47
CA PHE A 159 8.01 5.92 7.31
C PHE A 159 6.48 6.13 7.39
N PHE A 160 5.97 7.38 7.37
CA PHE A 160 4.53 7.65 7.33
C PHE A 160 3.87 6.98 6.12
N VAL A 161 4.52 7.05 4.96
CA VAL A 161 4.05 6.39 3.74
C VAL A 161 4.15 4.87 3.88
N THR A 162 5.30 4.35 4.35
CA THR A 162 5.48 2.90 4.52
C THR A 162 4.44 2.30 5.45
N SER A 163 4.15 2.97 6.59
CA SER A 163 3.19 2.47 7.59
C SER A 163 1.76 2.40 7.06
N ILE A 164 1.28 3.47 6.40
CA ILE A 164 -0.09 3.49 5.89
C ILE A 164 -0.25 2.53 4.71
N LEU A 165 0.72 2.49 3.78
CA LEU A 165 0.67 1.59 2.65
C LEU A 165 0.69 0.13 3.10
N PHE A 166 1.51 -0.23 4.09
CA PHE A 166 1.51 -1.58 4.66
C PHE A 166 0.18 -1.94 5.30
N ALA A 167 -0.40 -1.06 6.13
CA ALA A 167 -1.68 -1.31 6.80
C ALA A 167 -2.85 -1.45 5.81
N LEU A 168 -2.81 -0.75 4.68
CA LEU A 168 -3.86 -0.78 3.65
C LEU A 168 -3.84 -2.04 2.78
N ILE A 169 -2.70 -2.72 2.64
CA ILE A 169 -2.56 -3.91 1.78
C ILE A 169 -2.69 -5.24 2.52
N VAL A 170 -2.74 -5.22 3.85
CA VAL A 170 -2.94 -6.45 4.64
C VAL A 170 -4.44 -6.71 4.84
N PRO A 171 -4.84 -7.99 5.10
CA PRO A 171 -6.22 -8.32 5.40
C PRO A 171 -6.73 -7.60 6.66
N PRO A 172 -8.02 -7.24 6.71
CA PRO A 172 -8.60 -6.58 7.90
C PRO A 172 -8.60 -7.49 9.14
N THR A 173 -8.55 -8.80 8.98
CA THR A 173 -8.51 -9.78 10.08
C THR A 173 -7.10 -10.13 10.55
N LEU A 174 -6.07 -9.46 10.04
CA LEU A 174 -4.68 -9.78 10.39
C LEU A 174 -4.43 -9.59 11.90
N PRO A 175 -3.89 -10.61 12.61
CA PRO A 175 -3.51 -10.48 14.01
C PRO A 175 -2.47 -9.37 14.22
N LEU A 176 -2.64 -8.53 15.25
CA LEU A 176 -1.78 -7.37 15.50
C LEU A 176 -0.30 -7.74 15.68
N TRP A 177 0.00 -8.88 16.30
CA TRP A 177 1.38 -9.35 16.46
C TRP A 177 2.04 -9.71 15.11
N GLN A 178 1.27 -10.23 14.15
CA GLN A 178 1.77 -10.47 12.79
C GLN A 178 1.99 -9.16 12.05
N ALA A 179 1.09 -8.18 12.19
CA ALA A 179 1.29 -6.84 11.66
C ALA A 179 2.58 -6.21 12.20
N ALA A 180 2.85 -6.39 13.51
CA ALA A 180 4.09 -5.94 14.15
C ALA A 180 5.34 -6.66 13.58
N LEU A 181 5.28 -7.96 13.36
CA LEU A 181 6.38 -8.71 12.73
C LEU A 181 6.62 -8.29 11.28
N GLY A 182 5.54 -8.14 10.50
CA GLY A 182 5.63 -7.75 9.10
C GLY A 182 6.27 -6.38 8.91
N ILE A 183 5.83 -5.37 9.67
CA ILE A 183 6.43 -4.05 9.60
C ILE A 183 7.87 -4.02 10.14
N THR A 184 8.17 -4.81 11.17
CA THR A 184 9.54 -4.98 11.67
C THR A 184 10.46 -5.51 10.57
N PHE A 185 10.05 -6.55 9.84
CA PHE A 185 10.80 -7.07 8.71
C PHE A 185 10.98 -6.03 7.61
N GLY A 186 9.91 -5.34 7.23
CA GLY A 186 9.95 -4.30 6.20
C GLY A 186 10.89 -3.16 6.56
N VAL A 187 10.80 -2.63 7.78
CA VAL A 187 11.65 -1.51 8.23
C VAL A 187 13.08 -1.96 8.49
N VAL A 188 13.29 -2.99 9.30
CA VAL A 188 14.65 -3.39 9.71
C VAL A 188 15.40 -4.06 8.56
N VAL A 189 14.82 -5.12 7.97
CA VAL A 189 15.52 -5.95 6.99
C VAL A 189 15.53 -5.33 5.60
N ALA A 190 14.38 -4.84 5.12
CA ALA A 190 14.30 -4.31 3.76
C ALA A 190 14.74 -2.85 3.61
N LYS A 191 14.87 -2.09 4.71
CA LYS A 191 15.22 -0.67 4.66
C LYS A 191 16.47 -0.35 5.48
N GLU A 192 16.42 -0.56 6.80
CA GLU A 192 17.48 -0.06 7.68
C GLU A 192 18.80 -0.80 7.51
N VAL A 193 18.81 -2.12 7.28
CA VAL A 193 20.04 -2.88 6.99
C VAL A 193 20.82 -2.29 5.81
N PHE A 194 20.13 -1.74 4.81
CA PHE A 194 20.75 -1.12 3.64
C PHE A 194 21.15 0.35 3.83
N GLY A 195 20.84 0.94 4.98
CA GLY A 195 21.24 2.32 5.29
C GLY A 195 20.09 3.32 5.46
N GLY A 196 18.86 2.86 5.50
CA GLY A 196 17.66 3.67 5.73
C GLY A 196 17.01 4.22 4.46
N THR A 197 16.15 5.21 4.61
CA THR A 197 15.39 5.82 3.52
C THR A 197 16.32 6.36 2.43
N GLY A 198 16.02 6.05 1.18
CA GLY A 198 16.81 6.46 0.02
C GLY A 198 17.94 5.49 -0.37
N ARG A 199 18.20 4.45 0.44
CA ARG A 199 19.23 3.42 0.16
C ARG A 199 18.65 2.03 0.05
N ASN A 200 17.37 1.85 0.34
CA ASN A 200 16.66 0.59 0.16
C ASN A 200 16.38 0.34 -1.34
N PHE A 201 16.66 -0.86 -1.79
CA PHE A 201 16.40 -1.28 -3.18
C PHE A 201 15.04 -1.97 -3.35
N LEU A 202 14.37 -2.36 -2.26
CA LEU A 202 13.02 -2.91 -2.22
C LEU A 202 12.06 -1.92 -1.56
N ASN A 203 10.79 -1.98 -1.96
CA ASN A 203 9.73 -1.28 -1.23
C ASN A 203 9.51 -1.96 0.13
N PRO A 204 9.69 -1.24 1.28
CA PRO A 204 9.64 -1.86 2.60
C PRO A 204 8.26 -2.41 2.97
N ALA A 205 7.18 -1.75 2.56
CA ALA A 205 5.81 -2.21 2.82
C ALA A 205 5.52 -3.53 2.11
N LEU A 206 5.92 -3.65 0.84
CA LEU A 206 5.78 -4.89 0.07
C LEU A 206 6.68 -6.01 0.61
N ALA A 207 7.91 -5.69 1.02
CA ALA A 207 8.80 -6.67 1.62
C ALA A 207 8.24 -7.24 2.94
N GLY A 208 7.65 -6.39 3.78
CA GLY A 208 6.95 -6.82 5.00
C GLY A 208 5.74 -7.71 4.71
N ARG A 209 4.93 -7.35 3.70
CA ARG A 209 3.79 -8.19 3.26
C ARG A 209 4.27 -9.52 2.69
N ALA A 210 5.34 -9.52 1.88
CA ALA A 210 5.92 -10.75 1.33
C ALA A 210 6.44 -11.68 2.43
N PHE A 211 7.11 -11.14 3.45
CA PHE A 211 7.52 -11.91 4.60
C PHE A 211 6.32 -12.61 5.28
N LEU A 212 5.24 -11.87 5.54
CA LEU A 212 4.03 -12.47 6.14
C LEU A 212 3.40 -13.50 5.22
N PHE A 213 3.37 -13.26 3.91
CA PHE A 213 2.81 -14.20 2.94
C PHE A 213 3.54 -15.56 2.95
N PHE A 214 4.86 -15.55 3.07
CA PHE A 214 5.64 -16.80 3.13
C PHE A 214 5.68 -17.43 4.52
N ALA A 215 5.67 -16.61 5.58
CA ALA A 215 5.76 -17.12 6.95
C ALA A 215 4.38 -17.54 7.52
N TYR A 216 3.32 -16.81 7.16
CA TYR A 216 1.96 -16.99 7.72
C TYR A 216 0.89 -16.94 6.62
N PRO A 217 0.93 -17.83 5.61
CA PRO A 217 0.04 -17.76 4.45
C PRO A 217 -1.44 -17.82 4.81
N ALA A 218 -1.81 -18.57 5.86
CA ALA A 218 -3.20 -18.75 6.27
C ALA A 218 -3.89 -17.46 6.76
N GLN A 219 -3.13 -16.48 7.24
CA GLN A 219 -3.64 -15.19 7.72
C GLN A 219 -3.50 -14.05 6.69
N ILE A 220 -2.82 -14.30 5.58
CA ILE A 220 -2.56 -13.30 4.53
C ILE A 220 -3.30 -13.63 3.23
N SER A 221 -3.60 -14.91 3.00
CA SER A 221 -4.20 -15.40 1.77
C SER A 221 -5.29 -16.44 2.06
N GLY A 222 -6.14 -16.70 1.09
CA GLY A 222 -7.24 -17.65 1.20
C GLY A 222 -8.58 -16.97 1.43
N ASP A 223 -9.61 -17.76 1.73
CA ASP A 223 -11.01 -17.33 1.70
C ASP A 223 -11.53 -16.82 3.05
N LEU A 224 -10.73 -16.95 4.14
CA LEU A 224 -11.14 -16.62 5.50
C LEU A 224 -10.75 -15.21 5.95
N VAL A 225 -9.90 -14.51 5.20
CA VAL A 225 -9.19 -13.33 5.71
C VAL A 225 -9.72 -11.99 5.19
N TRP A 226 -10.49 -11.99 4.10
CA TRP A 226 -10.86 -10.76 3.40
C TRP A 226 -12.17 -10.14 3.89
N THR A 227 -13.03 -10.91 4.52
CA THR A 227 -14.28 -10.42 5.13
C THR A 227 -14.20 -10.62 6.63
N ALA A 228 -14.31 -9.53 7.37
CA ALA A 228 -14.14 -9.52 8.82
C ALA A 228 -15.44 -9.94 9.55
N ALA A 229 -15.88 -11.19 9.34
CA ALA A 229 -17.07 -11.75 9.96
C ALA A 229 -16.76 -13.14 10.52
N ASP A 230 -17.10 -13.35 11.80
CA ASP A 230 -16.84 -14.61 12.49
C ASP A 230 -17.62 -15.76 11.84
N GLY A 231 -16.92 -16.87 11.55
CA GLY A 231 -17.50 -18.05 10.90
C GLY A 231 -17.75 -17.91 9.39
N TYR A 232 -17.39 -16.80 8.78
CA TYR A 232 -17.56 -16.57 7.36
C TYR A 232 -16.34 -17.03 6.54
N SER A 233 -16.59 -17.62 5.38
CA SER A 233 -15.59 -17.95 4.37
C SER A 233 -16.10 -17.52 2.99
N GLY A 234 -15.27 -16.78 2.24
CA GLY A 234 -15.65 -16.31 0.92
C GLY A 234 -14.43 -15.93 0.07
N ALA A 235 -14.33 -16.59 -1.09
CA ALA A 235 -13.26 -16.32 -2.05
C ALA A 235 -13.36 -14.90 -2.62
N THR A 236 -12.22 -14.25 -2.85
CA THR A 236 -12.17 -12.98 -3.59
C THR A 236 -12.59 -13.17 -5.04
N ALA A 237 -13.05 -12.09 -5.68
CA ALA A 237 -13.43 -12.14 -7.10
C ALA A 237 -12.30 -12.64 -8.01
N LEU A 238 -11.04 -12.34 -7.68
CA LEU A 238 -9.89 -12.82 -8.44
C LEU A 238 -9.67 -14.33 -8.26
N SER A 239 -9.84 -14.86 -7.05
CA SER A 239 -9.78 -16.30 -6.77
C SER A 239 -10.94 -17.04 -7.42
N GLN A 240 -12.15 -16.49 -7.40
CA GLN A 240 -13.32 -17.05 -8.10
C GLN A 240 -13.12 -17.11 -9.61
N TRP A 241 -12.53 -16.07 -10.21
CA TRP A 241 -12.21 -16.09 -11.65
C TRP A 241 -11.22 -17.20 -11.98
N ALA A 242 -10.20 -17.39 -11.16
CA ALA A 242 -9.21 -18.45 -11.36
C ALA A 242 -9.83 -19.85 -11.34
N GLN A 243 -10.92 -20.06 -10.61
CA GLN A 243 -11.61 -21.35 -10.46
C GLN A 243 -12.70 -21.57 -11.52
N GLY A 244 -13.47 -20.55 -11.90
CA GLY A 244 -14.67 -20.72 -12.71
C GLY A 244 -14.90 -19.65 -13.79
N GLY A 245 -13.97 -18.72 -14.00
CA GLY A 245 -14.11 -17.65 -14.99
C GLY A 245 -15.15 -16.59 -14.61
N ALA A 246 -15.57 -15.80 -15.59
CA ALA A 246 -16.49 -14.66 -15.40
C ALA A 246 -17.86 -15.06 -14.81
N GLY A 247 -18.35 -16.24 -15.10
CA GLY A 247 -19.65 -16.73 -14.62
C GLY A 247 -19.67 -17.10 -13.14
N ALA A 248 -18.52 -17.20 -12.48
CA ALA A 248 -18.39 -17.60 -11.07
C ALA A 248 -18.34 -16.40 -10.11
N LEU A 249 -18.37 -15.16 -10.61
CA LEU A 249 -18.18 -13.96 -9.78
C LEU A 249 -19.43 -13.63 -8.96
N ILE A 250 -19.42 -14.07 -7.69
CA ILE A 250 -20.49 -13.82 -6.75
C ILE A 250 -19.89 -13.22 -5.46
N ASN A 251 -20.48 -12.15 -4.98
CA ASN A 251 -20.19 -11.67 -3.65
C ASN A 251 -20.91 -12.56 -2.63
N ASN A 252 -20.18 -13.49 -2.02
CA ASN A 252 -20.74 -14.46 -1.10
C ASN A 252 -21.38 -13.84 0.17
N ALA A 253 -20.99 -12.62 0.54
CA ALA A 253 -21.59 -11.92 1.69
C ALA A 253 -22.98 -11.37 1.37
N THR A 254 -23.23 -10.95 0.12
CA THR A 254 -24.50 -10.36 -0.32
C THR A 254 -25.33 -11.28 -1.20
N GLY A 255 -24.76 -12.37 -1.70
CA GLY A 255 -25.38 -13.27 -2.68
C GLY A 255 -25.55 -12.70 -4.09
N GLN A 256 -25.01 -11.51 -4.36
CA GLN A 256 -25.14 -10.81 -5.64
C GLN A 256 -23.97 -11.10 -6.58
N THR A 257 -24.24 -11.13 -7.89
CA THR A 257 -23.18 -11.21 -8.89
C THR A 257 -22.33 -9.95 -8.90
N ILE A 258 -21.01 -10.11 -8.93
CA ILE A 258 -20.06 -9.00 -9.00
C ILE A 258 -19.99 -8.49 -10.44
N THR A 259 -20.43 -7.26 -10.69
CA THR A 259 -20.25 -6.58 -11.97
C THR A 259 -18.88 -5.90 -12.02
N TRP A 260 -18.43 -5.55 -13.23
CA TRP A 260 -17.21 -4.74 -13.37
C TRP A 260 -17.30 -3.40 -12.64
N MET A 261 -18.50 -2.79 -12.62
CA MET A 261 -18.73 -1.52 -11.92
C MET A 261 -18.63 -1.68 -10.41
N ASP A 262 -19.09 -2.80 -9.84
CA ASP A 262 -18.93 -3.09 -8.41
C ASP A 262 -17.45 -3.23 -8.04
N ALA A 263 -16.66 -3.90 -8.87
CA ALA A 263 -15.22 -4.01 -8.69
C ALA A 263 -14.50 -2.66 -8.88
N PHE A 264 -14.93 -1.82 -9.81
CA PHE A 264 -14.37 -0.50 -10.06
C PHE A 264 -14.64 0.48 -8.92
N ILE A 265 -15.87 0.50 -8.39
CA ILE A 265 -16.25 1.32 -7.24
C ILE A 265 -15.65 0.74 -5.95
N GLY A 266 -15.54 -0.59 -5.83
CA GLY A 266 -14.96 -1.28 -4.69
C GLY A 266 -15.98 -1.90 -3.75
N ASN A 267 -17.14 -2.36 -4.25
CA ASN A 267 -18.16 -3.10 -3.49
C ASN A 267 -17.85 -4.60 -3.49
N ILE A 268 -16.60 -4.98 -3.26
CA ILE A 268 -16.11 -6.35 -3.30
C ILE A 268 -15.27 -6.66 -2.05
N PRO A 269 -15.19 -7.93 -1.60
CA PRO A 269 -14.30 -8.30 -0.51
C PRO A 269 -12.83 -8.16 -0.92
N GLY A 270 -11.99 -7.69 0.03
CA GLY A 270 -10.56 -7.50 -0.19
C GLY A 270 -9.88 -6.70 0.93
N SER A 271 -8.60 -6.34 0.73
CA SER A 271 -7.89 -5.47 1.66
C SER A 271 -8.48 -4.05 1.66
N ILE A 272 -8.30 -3.33 2.76
CA ILE A 272 -8.95 -2.00 2.93
C ILE A 272 -8.50 -1.01 1.84
N GLY A 273 -7.21 -1.03 1.44
CA GLY A 273 -6.69 -0.08 0.46
C GLY A 273 -6.91 -0.47 -1.00
N GLU A 274 -7.14 -1.75 -1.30
CA GLU A 274 -7.05 -2.27 -2.68
C GLU A 274 -8.40 -2.38 -3.40
N VAL A 275 -9.53 -2.30 -2.68
CA VAL A 275 -10.85 -2.63 -3.22
C VAL A 275 -11.38 -1.62 -4.24
N SER A 276 -11.16 -0.31 -4.08
CA SER A 276 -11.75 0.72 -4.93
C SER A 276 -10.76 1.31 -5.92
N THR A 277 -10.82 0.85 -7.16
CA THR A 277 -10.02 1.42 -8.26
C THR A 277 -10.35 2.91 -8.48
N LEU A 278 -11.61 3.31 -8.37
CA LEU A 278 -12.03 4.70 -8.50
C LEU A 278 -11.37 5.61 -7.44
N ALA A 279 -11.42 5.22 -6.18
CA ALA A 279 -10.82 5.97 -5.09
C ALA A 279 -9.29 6.07 -5.21
N LEU A 280 -8.65 4.99 -5.67
CA LEU A 280 -7.22 4.96 -5.98
C LEU A 280 -6.87 5.89 -7.14
N MET A 281 -7.69 5.96 -8.19
CA MET A 281 -7.48 6.88 -9.32
C MET A 281 -7.57 8.35 -8.89
N ILE A 282 -8.46 8.71 -7.95
CA ILE A 282 -8.55 10.07 -7.41
C ILE A 282 -7.23 10.45 -6.73
N GLY A 283 -6.72 9.58 -5.85
CA GLY A 283 -5.43 9.81 -5.19
C GLY A 283 -4.25 9.81 -6.17
N ALA A 284 -4.26 8.90 -7.15
CA ALA A 284 -3.23 8.84 -8.19
C ALA A 284 -3.21 10.10 -9.05
N ALA A 285 -4.36 10.61 -9.46
CA ALA A 285 -4.47 11.87 -10.21
C ALA A 285 -3.84 13.03 -9.44
N PHE A 286 -4.09 13.10 -8.13
CA PHE A 286 -3.49 14.11 -7.27
C PHE A 286 -1.95 14.02 -7.24
N ILE A 287 -1.35 12.85 -6.97
CA ILE A 287 0.12 12.72 -6.91
C ILE A 287 0.80 12.83 -8.28
N VAL A 288 0.12 12.46 -9.37
CA VAL A 288 0.62 12.69 -10.74
C VAL A 288 0.57 14.17 -11.10
N TYR A 289 -0.53 14.86 -10.77
CA TYR A 289 -0.66 16.31 -10.99
C TYR A 289 0.40 17.10 -10.23
N MET A 290 0.69 16.71 -8.98
CA MET A 290 1.76 17.30 -8.17
C MET A 290 3.18 16.93 -8.64
N GLY A 291 3.33 16.06 -9.65
CA GLY A 291 4.62 15.61 -10.18
C GLY A 291 5.38 14.64 -9.27
N ILE A 292 4.74 14.10 -8.24
CA ILE A 292 5.33 13.16 -7.28
C ILE A 292 5.43 11.76 -7.90
N ALA A 293 4.31 11.25 -8.44
CA ALA A 293 4.28 9.96 -9.12
C ALA A 293 4.60 10.11 -10.61
N SER A 294 5.39 9.17 -11.14
CA SER A 294 5.76 9.16 -12.54
C SER A 294 4.69 8.51 -13.41
N TRP A 295 3.99 9.29 -14.24
CA TRP A 295 3.03 8.78 -15.22
C TRP A 295 3.65 7.77 -16.20
N ARG A 296 5.00 7.81 -16.41
CA ARG A 296 5.70 6.84 -17.27
C ARG A 296 5.70 5.44 -16.69
N ILE A 297 5.85 5.32 -15.37
CA ILE A 297 5.75 4.02 -14.67
C ILE A 297 4.33 3.51 -14.79
N ILE A 298 3.34 4.32 -14.45
CA ILE A 298 1.91 3.97 -14.54
C ILE A 298 1.54 3.51 -15.96
N GLY A 299 1.94 4.31 -16.98
CA GLY A 299 1.71 3.97 -18.38
C GLY A 299 2.45 2.70 -18.81
N GLY A 300 3.67 2.49 -18.33
CA GLY A 300 4.44 1.26 -18.58
C GLY A 300 3.73 0.03 -18.00
N VAL A 301 3.26 0.08 -16.75
CA VAL A 301 2.53 -1.01 -16.10
C VAL A 301 1.25 -1.33 -16.86
N MET A 302 0.49 -0.31 -17.27
CA MET A 302 -0.72 -0.51 -18.09
C MET A 302 -0.39 -1.17 -19.44
N ILE A 303 0.62 -0.70 -20.15
CA ILE A 303 1.03 -1.27 -21.43
C ILE A 303 1.44 -2.73 -21.26
N GLY A 304 2.31 -3.03 -20.29
CA GLY A 304 2.76 -4.40 -20.04
C GLY A 304 1.61 -5.34 -19.71
N MET A 305 0.67 -4.91 -18.88
CA MET A 305 -0.52 -5.67 -18.51
C MET A 305 -1.44 -5.90 -19.72
N ILE A 306 -1.77 -4.86 -20.50
CA ILE A 306 -2.66 -4.95 -21.65
C ILE A 306 -2.06 -5.89 -22.71
N LEU A 307 -0.77 -5.74 -23.02
CA LEU A 307 -0.11 -6.57 -24.03
C LEU A 307 -0.15 -8.05 -23.66
N LEU A 308 0.22 -8.40 -22.43
CA LEU A 308 0.27 -9.80 -22.04
C LEU A 308 -1.12 -10.39 -21.81
N ALA A 309 -2.06 -9.66 -21.21
CA ALA A 309 -3.43 -10.10 -21.04
C ALA A 309 -4.10 -10.36 -22.41
N THR A 310 -3.92 -9.45 -23.37
CA THR A 310 -4.43 -9.63 -24.73
C THR A 310 -3.79 -10.83 -25.44
N LEU A 311 -2.48 -11.03 -25.25
CA LEU A 311 -1.79 -12.20 -25.81
C LEU A 311 -2.37 -13.51 -25.24
N PHE A 312 -2.59 -13.61 -23.94
CA PHE A 312 -3.21 -14.78 -23.33
C PHE A 312 -4.66 -14.98 -23.78
N ASN A 313 -5.44 -13.91 -23.95
CA ASN A 313 -6.79 -14.02 -24.49
C ASN A 313 -6.82 -14.56 -25.94
N VAL A 314 -5.82 -14.21 -26.78
CA VAL A 314 -5.69 -14.73 -28.14
C VAL A 314 -5.29 -16.21 -28.14
N ILE A 315 -4.39 -16.61 -27.25
CA ILE A 315 -3.97 -18.02 -27.11
C ILE A 315 -5.13 -18.86 -26.60
N GLY A 316 -5.86 -18.37 -25.60
CA GLY A 316 -6.95 -19.07 -24.93
C GLY A 316 -6.49 -20.30 -24.16
N SER A 317 -7.36 -20.83 -23.31
CA SER A 317 -7.17 -22.12 -22.63
C SER A 317 -8.51 -22.68 -22.18
N ASP A 318 -8.74 -23.96 -22.35
CA ASP A 318 -9.93 -24.66 -21.88
C ASP A 318 -9.78 -25.12 -20.42
N THR A 319 -8.55 -25.20 -19.92
CA THR A 319 -8.24 -25.70 -18.55
C THR A 319 -7.93 -24.61 -17.53
N ASN A 320 -7.60 -23.41 -18.00
CA ASN A 320 -7.23 -22.29 -17.13
C ASN A 320 -8.05 -21.04 -17.48
N ALA A 321 -9.05 -20.77 -16.67
CA ALA A 321 -9.98 -19.65 -16.85
C ALA A 321 -9.29 -18.26 -16.84
N MET A 322 -8.10 -18.14 -16.23
CA MET A 322 -7.34 -16.88 -16.17
C MET A 322 -6.83 -16.44 -17.55
N PHE A 323 -6.63 -17.36 -18.51
CA PHE A 323 -6.28 -17.01 -19.89
C PHE A 323 -7.38 -16.18 -20.58
N ASN A 324 -8.63 -16.36 -20.17
CA ASN A 324 -9.78 -15.68 -20.76
C ASN A 324 -10.15 -14.38 -20.02
N MET A 325 -9.36 -13.95 -19.01
CA MET A 325 -9.59 -12.70 -18.28
C MET A 325 -9.21 -11.50 -19.14
N PRO A 326 -10.16 -10.61 -19.52
CA PRO A 326 -9.85 -9.41 -20.29
C PRO A 326 -9.03 -8.43 -19.45
N TRP A 327 -8.18 -7.62 -20.11
CA TRP A 327 -7.28 -6.67 -19.45
C TRP A 327 -7.98 -5.71 -18.47
N HIS A 328 -9.22 -5.26 -18.76
CA HIS A 328 -9.95 -4.33 -17.91
C HIS A 328 -10.36 -4.95 -16.55
N TRP A 329 -10.53 -6.26 -16.48
CA TRP A 329 -10.73 -6.97 -15.21
C TRP A 329 -9.44 -7.09 -14.41
N HIS A 330 -8.29 -7.27 -15.05
CA HIS A 330 -7.00 -7.24 -14.37
C HIS A 330 -6.75 -5.92 -13.64
N LEU A 331 -7.27 -4.80 -14.17
CA LEU A 331 -7.15 -3.47 -13.58
C LEU A 331 -7.91 -3.34 -12.26
N VAL A 332 -9.14 -3.88 -12.20
CA VAL A 332 -10.07 -3.64 -11.08
C VAL A 332 -10.06 -4.73 -10.02
N LEU A 333 -9.48 -5.90 -10.31
CA LEU A 333 -9.41 -7.02 -9.37
C LEU A 333 -8.05 -7.13 -8.69
N GLY A 334 -8.09 -7.42 -7.39
CA GLY A 334 -6.89 -7.55 -6.55
C GLY A 334 -6.13 -6.23 -6.39
N GLY A 335 -4.90 -6.30 -5.89
CA GLY A 335 -4.06 -5.14 -5.61
C GLY A 335 -3.40 -4.47 -6.81
N PHE A 336 -3.84 -4.74 -8.07
CA PHE A 336 -3.17 -4.20 -9.26
C PHE A 336 -3.17 -2.67 -9.29
N ALA A 337 -4.34 -2.04 -9.14
CA ALA A 337 -4.46 -0.58 -9.19
C ALA A 337 -3.67 0.09 -8.06
N PHE A 338 -3.77 -0.43 -6.83
CA PHE A 338 -3.00 0.08 -5.69
C PHE A 338 -1.49 -0.03 -5.93
N GLY A 339 -1.03 -1.20 -6.36
CA GLY A 339 0.38 -1.44 -6.67
C GLY A 339 0.88 -0.54 -7.79
N MET A 340 0.11 -0.36 -8.85
CA MET A 340 0.46 0.49 -9.99
C MET A 340 0.58 1.97 -9.60
N PHE A 341 -0.35 2.49 -8.81
CA PHE A 341 -0.40 3.93 -8.50
C PHE A 341 0.53 4.34 -7.36
N PHE A 342 0.62 3.55 -6.29
CA PHE A 342 1.28 3.95 -5.05
C PHE A 342 2.56 3.17 -4.72
N MET A 343 2.67 1.92 -5.16
CA MET A 343 3.81 1.08 -4.81
C MET A 343 4.89 1.05 -5.90
N ALA A 344 4.50 0.92 -7.17
CA ALA A 344 5.44 0.93 -8.29
C ALA A 344 6.07 2.30 -8.54
N THR A 345 5.38 3.37 -8.11
CA THR A 345 5.85 4.76 -8.26
C THR A 345 6.71 5.25 -7.10
N ASP A 346 7.09 4.36 -6.17
CA ASP A 346 8.00 4.68 -5.08
C ASP A 346 9.29 5.31 -5.62
N PRO A 347 9.61 6.56 -5.23
CA PRO A 347 10.75 7.27 -5.80
C PRO A 347 12.10 6.68 -5.42
N VAL A 348 12.16 5.79 -4.42
CA VAL A 348 13.41 5.20 -3.94
C VAL A 348 13.75 3.90 -4.65
N SER A 349 12.79 2.98 -4.74
CA SER A 349 13.01 1.64 -5.28
C SER A 349 12.75 1.51 -6.79
N ALA A 350 12.10 2.51 -7.41
CA ALA A 350 11.85 2.53 -8.85
C ALA A 350 13.05 3.04 -9.66
N SER A 351 13.03 2.82 -10.99
CA SER A 351 14.02 3.39 -11.91
C SER A 351 13.93 4.92 -11.97
N PHE A 352 15.09 5.59 -12.05
CA PHE A 352 15.20 7.05 -12.06
C PHE A 352 15.16 7.66 -13.48
N THR A 353 15.72 6.96 -14.48
CA THR A 353 15.77 7.49 -15.84
C THR A 353 14.43 7.38 -16.56
N ASN A 354 14.13 8.34 -17.45
CA ASN A 354 12.85 8.33 -18.17
C ASN A 354 12.62 7.07 -19.01
N SER A 355 13.66 6.54 -19.65
CA SER A 355 13.56 5.28 -20.42
C SER A 355 13.51 4.08 -19.50
N GLY A 356 14.25 4.09 -18.38
CA GLY A 356 14.21 3.05 -17.39
C GLY A 356 12.84 2.94 -16.71
N LYS A 357 12.15 4.06 -16.46
CA LYS A 357 10.78 4.09 -15.91
C LYS A 357 9.78 3.34 -16.80
N TRP A 358 9.89 3.47 -18.13
CA TRP A 358 9.05 2.71 -19.06
C TRP A 358 9.35 1.21 -19.00
N ALA A 359 10.65 0.84 -19.08
CA ALA A 359 11.05 -0.58 -19.03
C ALA A 359 10.66 -1.24 -17.70
N TYR A 360 10.89 -0.54 -16.59
CA TYR A 360 10.50 -0.95 -15.25
C TYR A 360 8.99 -1.16 -15.13
N GLY A 361 8.18 -0.19 -15.58
CA GLY A 361 6.73 -0.31 -15.56
C GLY A 361 6.23 -1.46 -16.43
N ILE A 362 6.73 -1.61 -17.66
CA ILE A 362 6.35 -2.70 -18.56
C ILE A 362 6.68 -4.06 -17.91
N LEU A 363 7.85 -4.18 -17.29
CA LEU A 363 8.24 -5.42 -16.58
C LEU A 363 7.24 -5.76 -15.48
N ILE A 364 6.82 -4.78 -14.66
CA ILE A 364 5.82 -5.01 -13.59
C ILE A 364 4.50 -5.49 -14.19
N GLY A 365 3.98 -4.80 -15.21
CA GLY A 365 2.71 -5.17 -15.84
C GLY A 365 2.73 -6.58 -16.43
N VAL A 366 3.80 -6.93 -17.15
CA VAL A 366 4.02 -8.27 -17.70
C VAL A 366 4.11 -9.32 -16.59
N MET A 367 4.96 -9.09 -15.58
CA MET A 367 5.14 -10.05 -14.49
C MET A 367 3.86 -10.25 -13.67
N CYS A 368 3.08 -9.20 -13.43
CA CYS A 368 1.82 -9.32 -12.71
C CYS A 368 0.83 -10.26 -13.42
N VAL A 369 0.62 -10.05 -14.72
CA VAL A 369 -0.27 -10.91 -15.50
C VAL A 369 0.29 -12.33 -15.65
N LEU A 370 1.61 -12.46 -15.83
CA LEU A 370 2.26 -13.77 -15.91
C LEU A 370 2.03 -14.59 -14.63
N ILE A 371 2.25 -13.97 -13.44
CA ILE A 371 2.03 -14.64 -12.16
C ILE A 371 0.57 -15.02 -12.00
N ARG A 372 -0.37 -14.11 -12.30
CA ARG A 372 -1.81 -14.35 -12.19
C ARG A 372 -2.30 -15.52 -13.05
N VAL A 373 -1.78 -15.61 -14.26
CA VAL A 373 -2.27 -16.60 -15.24
C VAL A 373 -1.55 -17.94 -15.09
N VAL A 374 -0.25 -17.93 -14.87
CA VAL A 374 0.56 -19.18 -14.82
C VAL A 374 0.48 -19.84 -13.45
N ASN A 375 0.30 -19.07 -12.38
CA ASN A 375 0.20 -19.59 -11.01
C ASN A 375 -1.21 -19.38 -10.42
N PRO A 376 -2.17 -20.26 -10.70
CA PRO A 376 -3.54 -20.14 -10.20
C PRO A 376 -3.64 -20.25 -8.66
N ALA A 377 -2.64 -20.80 -7.99
CA ALA A 377 -2.59 -20.86 -6.53
C ALA A 377 -2.31 -19.50 -5.88
N TYR A 378 -1.80 -18.52 -6.64
CA TYR A 378 -1.56 -17.15 -6.17
C TYR A 378 -1.93 -16.14 -7.26
N PRO A 379 -3.21 -15.85 -7.44
CA PRO A 379 -3.67 -15.00 -8.54
C PRO A 379 -3.39 -13.51 -8.34
N GLU A 380 -2.97 -13.04 -7.15
CA GLU A 380 -2.75 -11.61 -6.89
C GLU A 380 -1.57 -11.01 -7.67
N GLY A 381 -0.41 -11.60 -7.61
CA GLY A 381 0.78 -11.32 -8.44
C GLY A 381 1.48 -9.96 -8.29
N MET A 382 0.76 -8.87 -7.98
CA MET A 382 1.30 -7.50 -8.07
C MET A 382 2.44 -7.22 -7.08
N MET A 383 2.35 -7.71 -5.86
CA MET A 383 3.40 -7.58 -4.85
C MET A 383 4.73 -8.18 -5.32
N LEU A 384 4.68 -9.42 -5.80
CA LEU A 384 5.87 -10.13 -6.28
C LEU A 384 6.42 -9.49 -7.56
N ALA A 385 5.55 -9.04 -8.46
CA ALA A 385 5.95 -8.34 -9.68
C ALA A 385 6.73 -7.06 -9.40
N ILE A 386 6.29 -6.24 -8.42
CA ILE A 386 6.99 -5.01 -8.04
C ILE A 386 8.32 -5.34 -7.37
N LEU A 387 8.33 -6.26 -6.39
CA LEU A 387 9.57 -6.66 -5.71
C LEU A 387 10.59 -7.23 -6.70
N PHE A 388 10.15 -8.04 -7.65
CA PHE A 388 11.01 -8.54 -8.72
C PHE A 388 11.55 -7.40 -9.60
N ALA A 389 10.71 -6.49 -10.03
CA ALA A 389 11.12 -5.37 -10.87
C ALA A 389 12.09 -4.41 -10.13
N ASN A 390 11.93 -4.22 -8.82
CA ASN A 390 12.83 -3.41 -8.01
C ASN A 390 14.28 -3.90 -8.11
N LEU A 391 14.52 -5.23 -8.20
CA LEU A 391 15.85 -5.80 -8.39
C LEU A 391 16.48 -5.38 -9.73
N PHE A 392 15.67 -5.15 -10.76
CA PHE A 392 16.12 -4.76 -12.09
C PHE A 392 16.13 -3.24 -12.34
N ALA A 393 15.53 -2.45 -11.46
CA ALA A 393 15.48 -1.00 -11.61
C ALA A 393 16.87 -0.37 -11.81
N PRO A 394 17.91 -0.69 -11.00
CA PRO A 394 19.26 -0.16 -11.20
C PRO A 394 19.89 -0.61 -12.53
N LEU A 395 19.58 -1.82 -13.01
CA LEU A 395 20.08 -2.32 -14.29
C LEU A 395 19.54 -1.51 -15.47
N PHE A 396 18.23 -1.18 -15.46
CA PHE A 396 17.66 -0.33 -16.49
C PHE A 396 18.31 1.06 -16.53
N ASP A 397 18.54 1.65 -15.35
CA ASP A 397 19.21 2.93 -15.25
C ASP A 397 20.67 2.87 -15.71
N HIS A 398 21.40 1.82 -15.36
CA HIS A 398 22.78 1.60 -15.80
C HIS A 398 22.88 1.59 -17.32
N VAL A 399 22.03 0.83 -18.01
CA VAL A 399 22.01 0.76 -19.48
C VAL A 399 21.80 2.15 -20.12
N VAL A 400 20.88 2.95 -19.56
CA VAL A 400 20.60 4.31 -20.07
C VAL A 400 21.77 5.24 -19.82
N VAL A 401 22.37 5.20 -18.63
CA VAL A 401 23.53 6.02 -18.27
C VAL A 401 24.73 5.68 -19.16
N GLU A 402 25.04 4.39 -19.36
CA GLU A 402 26.14 3.96 -20.21
C GLU A 402 25.97 4.41 -21.67
N ARG A 403 24.76 4.32 -22.22
CA ARG A 403 24.44 4.85 -23.57
C ARG A 403 24.69 6.36 -23.64
N ASN A 404 24.34 7.11 -22.60
CA ASN A 404 24.57 8.54 -22.54
C ASN A 404 26.05 8.89 -22.45
N ILE A 405 26.84 8.13 -21.68
CA ILE A 405 28.29 8.29 -21.59
C ILE A 405 28.94 8.03 -22.96
N LYS A 406 28.62 6.90 -23.60
CA LYS A 406 29.14 6.57 -24.95
C LYS A 406 28.81 7.66 -25.97
N ARG A 407 27.59 8.22 -25.94
CA ARG A 407 27.16 9.30 -26.81
C ARG A 407 27.97 10.60 -26.58
N ARG A 408 28.27 10.93 -25.32
CA ARG A 408 29.09 12.08 -24.96
C ARG A 408 30.55 11.91 -25.45
N LEU A 409 31.16 10.77 -25.15
CA LEU A 409 32.51 10.47 -25.61
C LEU A 409 32.66 10.50 -27.11
N ALA A 410 31.69 10.00 -27.89
CA ALA A 410 31.67 10.06 -29.34
C ALA A 410 31.59 11.51 -29.89
N ARG A 411 31.06 12.47 -29.12
CA ARG A 411 31.07 13.91 -29.49
C ARG A 411 32.41 14.55 -29.22
N TYR A 412 33.08 14.22 -28.11
CA TYR A 412 34.40 14.73 -27.77
C TYR A 412 35.50 14.17 -28.68
N GLY A 413 35.42 12.92 -29.12
CA GLY A 413 36.39 12.31 -30.04
C GLY A 413 36.27 12.77 -31.50
N LYS A 414 35.29 13.65 -31.83
CA LYS A 414 35.14 14.28 -33.15
C LYS A 414 35.68 15.73 -33.18
N GLN A 415 36.15 16.23 -32.06
CA GLN A 415 36.92 17.49 -31.98
C GLN A 415 38.40 17.18 -31.97
#